data_2ead589ec385a0e8757504973feebf3d
#
_entry.id   2ead589ec385a0e8757504973feebf3d
#
_cell.length_a   1.000
_cell.length_b   1.000
_cell.length_c   1.000
_cell.angle_alpha   90.00
_cell.angle_beta   90.00
_cell.angle_gamma   90.00
#
_symmetry.space_group_name_H-M   'P 1'
#
loop_
_entity.id
_entity.type
_entity.pdbx_description
1 polymer ?
#
loop_
_entity_poly.entity_id
_entity_poly.type
_entity_poly.pdbx_seq_one_letter_code
_entity_poly.pdbx_strand_id
1 'polypeptide(L)'
;MIFGNIESTDLSTIGHEGVRRAIEWAREHDLSVLPCGRNDIDGDALYVNVAEYDSKAFEDCKFEAHKRYIDVQVVASGIERIDSQVIAKCDAGEFDEEGDFMLLEGEAATQVILEPGSFAAYFPDDAHKPGIAVDGASHNKKCVFKVLV
;
A
#
# COMPACT_ATOMS: atom_id res chain seq x y z
N MET A 1 4.69 -10.03 -1.05
CA MET A 1 4.80 -8.79 -0.22
C MET A 1 6.26 -8.49 0.12
N ILE A 2 6.65 -7.22 0.14
CA ILE A 2 7.96 -6.74 0.66
C ILE A 2 7.65 -5.70 1.74
N PHE A 3 8.34 -5.77 2.88
CA PHE A 3 8.22 -4.78 3.95
C PHE A 3 9.62 -4.27 4.32
N GLY A 4 9.75 -2.97 4.55
CA GLY A 4 11.03 -2.36 4.88
C GLY A 4 10.92 -0.89 5.31
N ASN A 5 12.08 -0.26 5.39
CA ASN A 5 12.19 1.17 5.69
C ASN A 5 12.73 1.91 4.46
N ILE A 6 12.13 3.05 4.13
CA ILE A 6 12.46 3.83 2.94
C ILE A 6 13.96 4.18 2.91
N GLU A 7 14.51 4.66 4.01
CA GLU A 7 15.88 5.19 4.07
C GLU A 7 16.95 4.08 4.12
N SER A 8 16.69 3.00 4.87
CA SER A 8 17.71 2.00 5.19
C SER A 8 17.68 0.75 4.31
N THR A 9 16.60 0.51 3.53
CA THR A 9 16.51 -0.67 2.67
C THR A 9 17.53 -0.58 1.53
N ASP A 10 18.34 -1.62 1.37
CA ASP A 10 19.19 -1.77 0.19
C ASP A 10 18.34 -2.15 -1.02
N LEU A 11 18.10 -1.19 -1.91
CA LEU A 11 17.24 -1.37 -3.07
C LEU A 11 17.79 -2.39 -4.07
N SER A 12 19.09 -2.69 -4.05
CA SER A 12 19.68 -3.72 -4.91
C SER A 12 19.14 -5.12 -4.60
N THR A 13 18.60 -5.32 -3.41
CA THR A 13 17.99 -6.58 -2.97
C THR A 13 16.54 -6.75 -3.45
N ILE A 14 15.91 -5.69 -3.95
CA ILE A 14 14.54 -5.71 -4.48
C ILE A 14 14.59 -6.04 -5.97
N GLY A 15 14.05 -7.19 -6.36
CA GLY A 15 14.09 -7.68 -7.74
C GLY A 15 13.25 -6.86 -8.73
N HIS A 16 12.16 -6.20 -8.29
CA HIS A 16 11.23 -5.48 -9.15
C HIS A 16 11.67 -4.02 -9.34
N GLU A 17 11.96 -3.63 -10.61
CA GLU A 17 12.45 -2.28 -10.93
C GLU A 17 11.46 -1.17 -10.55
N GLY A 18 10.18 -1.32 -10.89
CA GLY A 18 9.16 -0.32 -10.57
C GLY A 18 9.00 -0.08 -9.07
N VAL A 19 9.12 -1.15 -8.24
CA VAL A 19 9.11 -1.03 -6.77
C VAL A 19 10.33 -0.24 -6.29
N ARG A 20 11.52 -0.52 -6.85
CA ARG A 20 12.73 0.28 -6.55
C ARG A 20 12.53 1.76 -6.88
N ARG A 21 12.04 2.06 -8.09
CA ARG A 21 11.77 3.44 -8.54
C ARG A 21 10.77 4.17 -7.62
N ALA A 22 9.72 3.48 -7.17
CA ALA A 22 8.76 4.05 -6.22
C ALA A 22 9.42 4.44 -4.89
N ILE A 23 10.29 3.56 -4.34
CA ILE A 23 10.97 3.83 -3.07
C ILE A 23 12.04 4.91 -3.25
N GLU A 24 12.80 4.91 -4.34
CA GLU A 24 13.77 5.97 -4.68
C GLU A 24 13.07 7.34 -4.76
N TRP A 25 11.94 7.38 -5.47
CA TRP A 25 11.15 8.61 -5.57
C TRP A 25 10.66 9.08 -4.20
N ALA A 26 10.18 8.15 -3.35
CA ALA A 26 9.75 8.47 -1.99
C ALA A 26 10.88 9.03 -1.11
N ARG A 27 12.13 8.59 -1.31
CA ARG A 27 13.33 9.13 -0.61
C ARG A 27 13.65 10.57 -1.00
N GLU A 28 13.43 10.91 -2.25
CA GLU A 28 13.83 12.20 -2.83
C GLU A 28 12.79 13.30 -2.62
N HIS A 29 11.58 12.94 -2.14
CA HIS A 29 10.46 13.87 -2.06
C HIS A 29 9.85 13.91 -0.63
N ASP A 30 9.48 15.12 -0.20
CA ASP A 30 8.69 15.28 1.03
C ASP A 30 7.24 14.84 0.80
N LEU A 31 6.93 13.62 1.20
CA LEU A 31 5.59 13.04 1.03
C LEU A 31 4.51 13.79 1.82
N SER A 32 4.89 14.53 2.87
CA SER A 32 3.94 15.23 3.73
C SER A 32 3.26 16.41 3.04
N VAL A 33 3.90 17.01 2.04
CA VAL A 33 3.39 18.17 1.29
C VAL A 33 2.67 17.80 -0.01
N LEU A 34 2.65 16.54 -0.41
CA LEU A 34 1.96 16.12 -1.62
C LEU A 34 0.45 16.38 -1.52
N PRO A 35 -0.19 16.91 -2.58
CA PRO A 35 -1.63 17.09 -2.59
C PRO A 35 -2.37 15.75 -2.63
N CYS A 36 -3.54 15.68 -1.99
CA CYS A 36 -4.41 14.51 -2.08
C CYS A 36 -4.86 14.24 -3.52
N GLY A 37 -5.06 12.95 -3.83
CA GLY A 37 -5.40 12.47 -5.17
C GLY A 37 -4.19 11.92 -5.90
N ARG A 38 -4.32 11.75 -7.22
CA ARG A 38 -3.27 11.21 -8.09
C ARG A 38 -2.22 12.28 -8.38
N ASN A 39 -0.97 11.90 -8.18
CA ASN A 39 0.21 12.66 -8.55
C ASN A 39 1.03 11.81 -9.55
N ASP A 40 1.19 12.27 -10.77
CA ASP A 40 1.89 11.54 -11.82
C ASP A 40 3.42 11.59 -11.63
N ILE A 41 4.06 10.44 -11.85
CA ILE A 41 5.51 10.27 -11.82
C ILE A 41 5.99 9.85 -13.23
N ASP A 42 5.37 8.81 -13.80
CA ASP A 42 5.67 8.28 -15.13
C ASP A 42 4.36 7.78 -15.78
N GLY A 43 3.39 8.67 -15.92
CA GLY A 43 2.07 8.35 -16.46
C GLY A 43 1.41 7.18 -15.73
N ASP A 44 0.91 6.20 -16.51
CA ASP A 44 0.29 5.00 -15.93
C ASP A 44 1.29 3.92 -15.50
N ALA A 45 2.57 4.05 -15.87
CA ALA A 45 3.59 3.10 -15.46
C ALA A 45 3.96 3.25 -13.96
N LEU A 46 3.92 4.49 -13.44
CA LEU A 46 4.16 4.80 -12.04
C LEU A 46 3.49 6.12 -11.67
N TYR A 47 2.62 6.10 -10.69
CA TYR A 47 2.02 7.28 -10.07
C TYR A 47 1.78 7.05 -8.58
N VAL A 48 1.52 8.11 -7.82
CA VAL A 48 1.20 8.00 -6.41
C VAL A 48 -0.18 8.58 -6.12
N ASN A 49 -1.04 7.79 -5.47
CA ASN A 49 -2.30 8.23 -4.90
C ASN A 49 -2.08 8.63 -3.44
N VAL A 50 -2.40 9.88 -3.10
CA VAL A 50 -2.29 10.43 -1.75
C VAL A 50 -3.68 10.58 -1.15
N ALA A 51 -3.86 10.08 0.07
CA ALA A 51 -5.10 10.20 0.82
C ALA A 51 -4.83 10.59 2.27
N GLU A 52 -5.76 11.36 2.84
CA GLU A 52 -5.86 11.63 4.27
C GLU A 52 -7.13 10.99 4.81
N TYR A 53 -7.03 10.26 5.92
CA TYR A 53 -8.13 9.51 6.51
C TYR A 53 -7.82 9.15 7.97
N ASP A 54 -8.87 8.82 8.72
CA ASP A 54 -8.72 8.21 10.04
C ASP A 54 -8.71 6.69 9.93
N SER A 55 -7.75 6.02 10.58
CA SER A 55 -7.74 4.57 10.68
C SER A 55 -8.98 4.06 11.41
N LYS A 56 -9.43 2.85 11.07
CA LYS A 56 -10.71 2.27 11.49
C LYS A 56 -10.52 1.05 12.37
N ALA A 57 -11.57 0.62 13.04
CA ALA A 57 -11.60 -0.67 13.70
C ALA A 57 -11.40 -1.81 12.68
N PHE A 58 -10.82 -2.91 13.13
CA PHE A 58 -10.51 -4.07 12.28
C PHE A 58 -11.74 -4.57 11.50
N GLU A 59 -12.91 -4.55 12.13
CA GLU A 59 -14.19 -5.02 11.56
C GLU A 59 -14.68 -4.16 10.40
N ASP A 60 -14.28 -2.89 10.38
CA ASP A 60 -14.68 -1.91 9.35
C ASP A 60 -13.73 -1.89 8.15
N CYS A 61 -12.62 -2.62 8.21
CA CYS A 61 -11.65 -2.74 7.12
C CYS A 61 -11.90 -4.02 6.31
N LYS A 62 -11.55 -3.99 5.03
CA LYS A 62 -11.73 -5.12 4.11
C LYS A 62 -10.41 -5.48 3.44
N PHE A 63 -10.24 -6.75 3.08
CA PHE A 63 -9.18 -7.15 2.16
C PHE A 63 -9.50 -6.65 0.76
N GLU A 64 -8.48 -6.19 0.08
CA GLU A 64 -8.50 -5.78 -1.32
C GLU A 64 -7.31 -6.38 -2.07
N ALA A 65 -7.43 -6.48 -3.38
CA ALA A 65 -6.34 -6.87 -4.27
C ALA A 65 -6.52 -6.23 -5.65
N HIS A 66 -5.42 -6.16 -6.38
CA HIS A 66 -5.30 -5.55 -7.70
C HIS A 66 -4.71 -6.57 -8.67
N LYS A 67 -4.93 -6.40 -10.00
CA LYS A 67 -4.35 -7.27 -11.02
C LYS A 67 -3.25 -6.59 -11.84
N ARG A 68 -3.43 -5.27 -12.09
CA ARG A 68 -2.54 -4.51 -12.98
C ARG A 68 -1.42 -3.79 -12.23
N TYR A 69 -1.62 -3.49 -10.95
CA TYR A 69 -0.69 -2.68 -10.18
C TYR A 69 -0.18 -3.41 -8.94
N ILE A 70 1.10 -3.16 -8.64
CA ILE A 70 1.68 -3.39 -7.32
C ILE A 70 1.44 -2.12 -6.52
N ASP A 71 0.94 -2.25 -5.29
CA ASP A 71 0.78 -1.14 -4.35
C ASP A 71 2.01 -1.03 -3.46
N VAL A 72 2.80 0.05 -3.60
CA VAL A 72 3.84 0.38 -2.63
C VAL A 72 3.27 1.44 -1.69
N GLN A 73 2.94 1.03 -0.49
CA GLN A 73 2.23 1.84 0.51
C GLN A 73 3.22 2.44 1.50
N VAL A 74 3.14 3.76 1.71
CA VAL A 74 3.98 4.54 2.60
C VAL A 74 3.10 5.46 3.43
N VAL A 75 3.29 5.47 4.75
CA VAL A 75 2.64 6.44 5.64
C VAL A 75 3.55 7.66 5.77
N ALA A 76 3.06 8.84 5.33
CA ALA A 76 3.75 10.10 5.48
C ALA A 76 3.56 10.70 6.88
N SER A 77 2.38 10.48 7.49
CA SER A 77 2.10 10.84 8.89
C SER A 77 1.03 9.92 9.46
N GLY A 78 1.04 9.72 10.78
CA GLY A 78 0.14 8.80 11.48
C GLY A 78 0.71 7.39 11.60
N ILE A 79 -0.16 6.42 11.84
CA ILE A 79 0.18 5.01 12.01
C ILE A 79 -1.00 4.14 11.59
N GLU A 80 -0.75 3.04 10.88
CA GLU A 80 -1.76 2.04 10.60
C GLU A 80 -1.19 0.63 10.61
N ARG A 81 -2.05 -0.35 10.84
CA ARG A 81 -1.77 -1.75 10.60
C ARG A 81 -2.36 -2.16 9.25
N ILE A 82 -1.61 -2.96 8.52
CA ILE A 82 -2.08 -3.64 7.31
C ILE A 82 -1.94 -5.14 7.51
N ASP A 83 -3.04 -5.85 7.37
CA ASP A 83 -3.07 -7.31 7.38
C ASP A 83 -2.94 -7.83 5.95
N SER A 84 -2.31 -8.99 5.76
CA SER A 84 -2.21 -9.59 4.43
C SER A 84 -2.34 -11.10 4.41
N GLN A 85 -2.77 -11.62 3.25
CA GLN A 85 -2.92 -13.05 2.95
C GLN A 85 -2.63 -13.28 1.47
N VAL A 86 -2.20 -14.49 1.09
CA VAL A 86 -2.16 -14.85 -0.33
C VAL A 86 -3.58 -14.97 -0.88
N ILE A 87 -3.83 -14.40 -2.06
CA ILE A 87 -5.17 -14.32 -2.65
C ILE A 87 -5.85 -15.69 -2.79
N ALA A 88 -5.07 -16.74 -3.07
CA ALA A 88 -5.56 -18.12 -3.20
C ALA A 88 -6.19 -18.70 -1.91
N LYS A 89 -6.03 -18.04 -0.77
CA LYS A 89 -6.65 -18.42 0.51
C LYS A 89 -7.78 -17.48 0.94
N CYS A 90 -8.20 -16.59 0.06
CA CYS A 90 -9.29 -15.67 0.28
C CYS A 90 -10.47 -16.03 -0.62
N ASP A 91 -11.68 -15.74 -0.16
CA ASP A 91 -12.89 -15.78 -0.97
C ASP A 91 -13.00 -14.45 -1.72
N ALA A 92 -12.73 -14.49 -3.03
CA ALA A 92 -12.72 -13.31 -3.89
C ALA A 92 -14.14 -12.91 -4.32
N GLY A 93 -14.45 -11.62 -4.21
CA GLY A 93 -15.64 -11.01 -4.79
C GLY A 93 -15.50 -10.75 -6.29
N GLU A 94 -16.42 -9.95 -6.83
CA GLU A 94 -16.35 -9.51 -8.23
C GLU A 94 -15.16 -8.54 -8.42
N PHE A 95 -14.48 -8.70 -9.56
CA PHE A 95 -13.39 -7.81 -9.93
C PHE A 95 -13.93 -6.63 -10.76
N ASP A 96 -13.63 -5.43 -10.31
CA ASP A 96 -13.85 -4.20 -11.07
C ASP A 96 -12.65 -3.97 -12.01
N GLU A 97 -12.87 -4.22 -13.30
CA GLU A 97 -11.84 -4.07 -14.34
C GLU A 97 -11.41 -2.61 -14.53
N GLU A 98 -12.31 -1.64 -14.36
CA GLU A 98 -12.02 -0.22 -14.51
C GLU A 98 -11.19 0.31 -13.32
N GLY A 99 -11.62 -0.02 -12.11
CA GLY A 99 -10.94 0.35 -10.87
C GLY A 99 -9.69 -0.45 -10.57
N ASP A 100 -9.43 -1.57 -11.27
CA ASP A 100 -8.39 -2.56 -10.93
C ASP A 100 -8.49 -3.02 -9.47
N PHE A 101 -9.67 -3.46 -9.06
CA PHE A 101 -9.97 -3.66 -7.66
C PHE A 101 -10.91 -4.83 -7.42
N MET A 102 -10.66 -5.60 -6.37
CA MET A 102 -11.62 -6.57 -5.82
C MET A 102 -11.58 -6.55 -4.30
N LEU A 103 -12.72 -6.80 -3.69
CA LEU A 103 -12.82 -7.08 -2.27
C LEU A 103 -12.74 -8.59 -2.02
N LEU A 104 -12.14 -8.96 -0.90
CA LEU A 104 -11.98 -10.36 -0.51
C LEU A 104 -12.34 -10.54 0.97
N GLU A 105 -12.75 -11.75 1.30
CA GLU A 105 -12.92 -12.21 2.69
C GLU A 105 -11.85 -13.27 2.99
N GLY A 106 -11.28 -13.22 4.21
CA GLY A 106 -10.24 -14.17 4.60
C GLY A 106 -9.63 -13.83 5.96
N GLU A 107 -8.76 -14.72 6.41
CA GLU A 107 -7.99 -14.53 7.65
C GLU A 107 -6.57 -14.05 7.30
N ALA A 108 -6.05 -13.15 8.12
CA ALA A 108 -4.69 -12.63 7.94
C ALA A 108 -3.62 -13.71 8.21
N ALA A 109 -2.63 -13.81 7.32
CA ALA A 109 -1.43 -14.61 7.54
C ALA A 109 -0.27 -13.78 8.11
N THR A 110 -0.22 -12.49 7.76
CA THR A 110 0.81 -11.55 8.23
C THR A 110 0.17 -10.21 8.57
N GLN A 111 0.86 -9.48 9.45
CA GLN A 111 0.48 -8.14 9.88
C GLN A 111 1.72 -7.28 9.86
N VAL A 112 1.62 -6.08 9.31
CA VAL A 112 2.67 -5.07 9.38
C VAL A 112 2.10 -3.77 9.95
N ILE A 113 2.93 -3.05 10.68
CA ILE A 113 2.60 -1.70 11.15
C ILE A 113 3.41 -0.74 10.28
N LEU A 114 2.69 0.17 9.62
CA LEU A 114 3.28 1.27 8.88
C LEU A 114 3.24 2.53 9.73
N GLU A 115 4.41 3.11 9.90
CA GLU A 115 4.67 4.41 10.49
C GLU A 115 5.57 5.23 9.56
N PRO A 116 5.76 6.53 9.74
CA PRO A 116 6.61 7.34 8.88
C PRO A 116 8.00 6.73 8.69
N GLY A 117 8.42 6.59 7.42
CA GLY A 117 9.66 5.94 7.03
C GLY A 117 9.53 4.45 6.71
N SER A 118 8.41 3.80 7.03
CA SER A 118 8.15 2.41 6.65
C SER A 118 7.44 2.33 5.30
N PHE A 119 7.66 1.22 4.57
CA PHE A 119 6.89 0.88 3.38
C PHE A 119 6.46 -0.58 3.37
N ALA A 120 5.35 -0.87 2.68
CA ALA A 120 4.96 -2.23 2.32
C ALA A 120 4.56 -2.28 0.84
N ALA A 121 5.08 -3.26 0.09
CA ALA A 121 4.73 -3.49 -1.30
C ALA A 121 3.91 -4.78 -1.42
N TYR A 122 2.71 -4.67 -2.00
CA TYR A 122 1.76 -5.76 -2.24
C TYR A 122 1.66 -6.03 -3.73
N PHE A 123 1.96 -7.25 -4.12
CA PHE A 123 1.87 -7.74 -5.50
C PHE A 123 0.45 -8.24 -5.79
N PRO A 124 0.10 -8.48 -7.08
CA PRO A 124 -1.23 -8.98 -7.43
C PRO A 124 -1.69 -10.24 -6.69
N ASP A 125 -0.75 -11.09 -6.25
CA ASP A 125 -1.07 -12.29 -5.46
C ASP A 125 -1.22 -12.03 -3.96
N ASP A 126 -1.00 -10.80 -3.50
CA ASP A 126 -1.09 -10.39 -2.10
C ASP A 126 -2.41 -9.64 -1.83
N ALA A 127 -3.41 -10.33 -1.27
CA ALA A 127 -4.55 -9.65 -0.67
C ALA A 127 -4.09 -8.87 0.56
N HIS A 128 -4.52 -7.61 0.70
CA HIS A 128 -4.15 -6.75 1.83
C HIS A 128 -5.35 -5.97 2.36
N LYS A 129 -5.36 -5.76 3.67
CA LYS A 129 -6.43 -5.09 4.42
C LYS A 129 -5.85 -3.87 5.13
N PRO A 130 -5.86 -2.71 4.46
CA PRO A 130 -5.25 -1.48 5.00
C PRO A 130 -6.18 -0.72 5.93
N GLY A 131 -5.64 0.32 6.57
CA GLY A 131 -6.40 1.31 7.34
C GLY A 131 -6.82 0.85 8.72
N ILE A 132 -6.26 -0.25 9.25
CA ILE A 132 -6.59 -0.77 10.58
C ILE A 132 -5.92 0.09 11.65
N ALA A 133 -6.68 0.51 12.65
CA ALA A 133 -6.19 1.27 13.79
C ALA A 133 -5.21 0.47 14.67
N VAL A 134 -4.18 1.16 15.16
CA VAL A 134 -3.21 0.63 16.13
C VAL A 134 -3.43 1.39 17.44
N ASP A 135 -3.84 0.70 18.49
CA ASP A 135 -4.09 1.28 19.83
C ASP A 135 -5.04 2.51 19.82
N GLY A 136 -5.98 2.55 18.87
CA GLY A 136 -6.91 3.64 18.67
C GLY A 136 -6.81 4.28 17.28
N ALA A 137 -7.81 5.06 16.89
CA ALA A 137 -7.82 5.74 15.60
C ALA A 137 -6.70 6.78 15.51
N SER A 138 -6.01 6.81 14.37
CA SER A 138 -4.97 7.78 14.01
C SER A 138 -5.37 8.50 12.74
N HIS A 139 -5.17 9.81 12.68
CA HIS A 139 -5.29 10.56 11.43
C HIS A 139 -4.03 10.33 10.60
N ASN A 140 -4.20 9.75 9.43
CA ASN A 140 -3.11 9.30 8.56
C ASN A 140 -3.07 10.12 7.27
N LYS A 141 -1.86 10.43 6.82
CA LYS A 141 -1.59 10.78 5.42
C LYS A 141 -0.78 9.65 4.80
N LYS A 142 -1.32 9.07 3.74
CA LYS A 142 -0.76 7.88 3.09
C LYS A 142 -0.54 8.11 1.61
N CYS A 143 0.60 7.64 1.13
CA CYS A 143 0.99 7.61 -0.26
C CYS A 143 0.99 6.17 -0.75
N VAL A 144 0.18 5.86 -1.74
CA VAL A 144 0.12 4.54 -2.40
C VAL A 144 0.66 4.69 -3.81
N PHE A 145 1.91 4.26 -4.02
CA PHE A 145 2.50 4.22 -5.34
C PHE A 145 1.92 3.04 -6.12
N LYS A 146 1.32 3.33 -7.25
CA LYS A 146 0.79 2.35 -8.20
C LYS A 146 1.86 2.07 -9.25
N VAL A 147 2.42 0.87 -9.19
CA VAL A 147 3.47 0.39 -10.10
C VAL A 147 2.83 -0.61 -11.06
N LEU A 148 2.81 -0.29 -12.36
CA LEU A 148 2.26 -1.20 -13.37
C LEU A 148 3.12 -2.48 -13.46
N VAL A 149 2.46 -3.64 -13.50
CA VAL A 149 3.10 -4.97 -13.57
C VAL A 149 3.52 -5.30 -15.00
#